data_304faf0984b3ab8e2232245cb96b3c7c
#
_entry.id   304faf0984b3ab8e2232245cb96b3c7c
#
_cell.length_a   1.000
_cell.length_b   1.000
_cell.length_c   1.000
_cell.angle_alpha   90.00
_cell.angle_beta   90.00
_cell.angle_gamma   90.00
#
_symmetry.space_group_name_H-M   'P 1'
#
loop_
_entity.id
_entity.type
_entity.pdbx_description
1 polymer ?
#
loop_
_entity_poly.entity_id
_entity_poly.type
_entity_poly.pdbx_seq_one_letter_code
_entity_poly.pdbx_strand_id
1 'polypeptide(L)'
;MAVKVSIIVPVYNVEKYLRKCLDSLVNQTLKDIEIICINDGSTDDSLNILQEYASEHLNVIVIDQENQGVSIARNNGINKAQGDYIGFVDPDDWVEPNMFKILYEKAVKTGVDIVECDYRMVFENSTKIKNRTLFGSLHTWKKFPIACGKIFDWKYVKTQVFNGLRCMVWNRLYKRSLIFDNNLTFPDGKCEDYPFSLDAVLSAKSIVYCPKTLYNYLIRFGSLSIREDTVQEDKTKEDRIYRARVLRILKKHNLTKELLGLYNKTLSSYGKNSFFENIFSCKTSILNGKNLKRITILGITFHIGRK
;
A
#
# COMPACT_ATOMS: atom_id res chain seq x y z
N MET A 1 7.20 24.57 14.32
CA MET A 1 7.52 24.53 12.87
C MET A 1 6.36 23.92 12.12
N ALA A 2 6.14 24.28 10.86
CA ALA A 2 5.07 23.66 10.07
C ALA A 2 5.43 22.19 9.76
N VAL A 3 4.48 21.28 9.89
CA VAL A 3 4.67 19.86 9.60
C VAL A 3 4.75 19.66 8.08
N LYS A 4 5.83 19.05 7.61
CA LYS A 4 6.05 18.76 6.19
C LYS A 4 5.34 17.48 5.73
N VAL A 5 5.41 16.43 6.54
CA VAL A 5 4.85 15.12 6.22
C VAL A 5 4.14 14.54 7.42
N SER A 6 2.90 14.10 7.22
CA SER A 6 2.15 13.25 8.15
C SER A 6 2.28 11.80 7.70
N ILE A 7 2.75 10.93 8.59
CA ILE A 7 2.91 9.51 8.35
C ILE A 7 1.81 8.77 9.12
N ILE A 8 0.92 8.10 8.42
CA ILE A 8 -0.23 7.39 9.01
C ILE A 8 0.09 5.89 9.13
N VAL A 9 -0.05 5.36 10.35
CA VAL A 9 0.26 3.96 10.69
C VAL A 9 -0.99 3.33 11.35
N PRO A 10 -1.78 2.53 10.62
CA PRO A 10 -2.92 1.80 11.21
C PRO A 10 -2.40 0.57 11.97
N VAL A 11 -2.73 0.43 13.25
CA VAL A 11 -2.17 -0.61 14.13
C VAL A 11 -3.28 -1.51 14.66
N TYR A 12 -3.15 -2.82 14.43
CA TYR A 12 -4.04 -3.83 14.99
C TYR A 12 -3.32 -5.17 15.18
N ASN A 13 -3.10 -5.58 16.43
CA ASN A 13 -2.49 -6.86 16.81
C ASN A 13 -1.18 -7.18 16.06
N VAL A 14 -0.17 -6.32 16.20
CA VAL A 14 1.13 -6.40 15.51
C VAL A 14 2.33 -6.17 16.42
N GLU A 15 2.20 -6.41 17.73
CA GLU A 15 3.24 -6.18 18.75
C GLU A 15 4.63 -6.68 18.34
N LYS A 16 4.70 -7.83 17.67
CA LYS A 16 5.94 -8.48 17.23
C LYS A 16 6.76 -7.63 16.24
N TYR A 17 6.10 -6.81 15.44
CA TYR A 17 6.73 -6.07 14.33
C TYR A 17 6.79 -4.58 14.56
N LEU A 18 5.89 -4.07 15.42
CA LEU A 18 5.59 -2.66 15.59
C LEU A 18 6.81 -1.82 15.96
N ARG A 19 7.66 -2.31 16.89
CA ARG A 19 8.88 -1.58 17.28
C ARG A 19 9.80 -1.30 16.10
N LYS A 20 10.02 -2.29 15.22
CA LYS A 20 10.86 -2.10 14.02
C LYS A 20 10.28 -1.07 13.06
N CYS A 21 8.97 -1.05 12.90
CA CYS A 21 8.28 -0.03 12.12
C CYS A 21 8.51 1.35 12.72
N LEU A 22 8.19 1.54 13.99
CA LEU A 22 8.31 2.82 14.70
C LEU A 22 9.75 3.32 14.74
N ASP A 23 10.73 2.46 15.02
CA ASP A 23 12.17 2.81 14.97
C ASP A 23 12.55 3.40 13.61
N SER A 24 12.06 2.81 12.52
CA SER A 24 12.34 3.31 11.18
C SER A 24 11.72 4.69 10.89
N LEU A 25 10.63 5.03 11.60
CA LEU A 25 9.91 6.30 11.45
C LEU A 25 10.48 7.41 12.34
N VAL A 26 10.75 7.13 13.61
CA VAL A 26 11.31 8.15 14.52
C VAL A 26 12.74 8.54 14.14
N ASN A 27 13.47 7.63 13.47
CA ASN A 27 14.83 7.85 12.98
C ASN A 27 14.91 8.42 11.56
N GLN A 28 13.78 8.93 11.00
CA GLN A 28 13.82 9.58 9.68
C GLN A 28 14.73 10.82 9.68
N THR A 29 15.43 11.02 8.55
CA THR A 29 16.31 12.17 8.36
C THR A 29 15.56 13.48 8.10
N LEU A 30 14.30 13.44 7.69
CA LEU A 30 13.39 14.58 7.67
C LEU A 30 12.82 14.77 9.08
N LYS A 31 13.06 15.91 9.72
CA LYS A 31 12.67 16.13 11.13
C LYS A 31 11.29 16.76 11.32
N ASP A 32 10.83 17.55 10.35
CA ASP A 32 9.51 18.20 10.42
C ASP A 32 8.39 17.23 9.97
N ILE A 33 8.28 16.10 10.68
CA ILE A 33 7.28 15.05 10.43
C ILE A 33 6.45 14.79 11.69
N GLU A 34 5.21 14.37 11.50
CA GLU A 34 4.38 13.75 12.52
C GLU A 34 4.08 12.29 12.15
N ILE A 35 4.03 11.42 13.15
CA ILE A 35 3.75 10.00 13.01
C ILE A 35 2.43 9.75 13.73
N ILE A 36 1.37 9.51 12.97
CA ILE A 36 0.01 9.34 13.47
C ILE A 36 -0.29 7.85 13.50
N CYS A 37 -0.23 7.26 14.68
CA CYS A 37 -0.50 5.85 14.91
C CYS A 37 -1.94 5.68 15.37
N ILE A 38 -2.73 4.89 14.67
CA ILE A 38 -4.11 4.62 15.01
C ILE A 38 -4.19 3.18 15.53
N ASN A 39 -4.33 3.03 16.85
CA ASN A 39 -4.65 1.73 17.44
C ASN A 39 -6.11 1.41 17.19
N ASP A 40 -6.37 0.41 16.38
CA ASP A 40 -7.72 -0.02 15.99
C ASP A 40 -8.22 -1.15 16.90
N GLY A 41 -8.19 -0.91 18.22
CA GLY A 41 -8.67 -1.84 19.23
C GLY A 41 -7.80 -3.11 19.36
N SER A 42 -6.47 -2.97 19.39
CA SER A 42 -5.57 -4.10 19.61
C SER A 42 -5.79 -4.75 20.98
N THR A 43 -5.65 -6.07 21.02
CA THR A 43 -5.78 -6.91 22.23
C THR A 43 -4.45 -7.49 22.69
N ASP A 44 -3.38 -7.26 21.94
CA ASP A 44 -1.98 -7.59 22.25
C ASP A 44 -1.27 -6.35 22.86
N ASP A 45 0.05 -6.40 22.99
CA ASP A 45 0.83 -5.31 23.59
C ASP A 45 1.03 -4.08 22.67
N SER A 46 0.39 -4.05 21.51
CA SER A 46 0.57 -2.98 20.51
C SER A 46 0.28 -1.59 21.08
N LEU A 47 -0.81 -1.41 21.87
CA LEU A 47 -1.15 -0.11 22.42
C LEU A 47 -0.09 0.38 23.43
N ASN A 48 0.42 -0.50 24.30
CA ASN A 48 1.46 -0.14 25.26
C ASN A 48 2.74 0.30 24.55
N ILE A 49 3.13 -0.41 23.48
CA ILE A 49 4.28 -0.03 22.63
C ILE A 49 4.05 1.37 22.03
N LEU A 50 2.87 1.67 21.51
CA LEU A 50 2.57 2.99 20.96
C LEU A 50 2.69 4.10 22.00
N GLN A 51 2.16 3.85 23.23
CA GLN A 51 2.24 4.81 24.34
C GLN A 51 3.68 5.06 24.80
N GLU A 52 4.52 4.03 24.82
CA GLU A 52 5.95 4.14 25.11
C GLU A 52 6.61 5.10 24.09
N TYR A 53 6.44 4.86 22.79
CA TYR A 53 7.02 5.73 21.75
C TYR A 53 6.46 7.17 21.82
N ALA A 54 5.18 7.35 22.10
CA ALA A 54 4.60 8.67 22.24
C ALA A 54 5.14 9.43 23.46
N SER A 55 5.54 8.73 24.52
CA SER A 55 6.19 9.35 25.69
C SER A 55 7.62 9.81 25.42
N GLU A 56 8.34 9.13 24.52
CA GLU A 56 9.73 9.41 24.19
C GLU A 56 9.89 10.35 22.98
N HIS A 57 8.88 10.42 22.10
CA HIS A 57 8.96 11.14 20.82
C HIS A 57 7.76 12.07 20.64
N LEU A 58 7.97 13.38 20.79
CA LEU A 58 6.92 14.41 20.70
C LEU A 58 6.20 14.47 19.34
N ASN A 59 6.77 13.89 18.30
CA ASN A 59 6.18 13.81 16.98
C ASN A 59 5.39 12.53 16.73
N VAL A 60 5.26 11.64 17.72
CA VAL A 60 4.40 10.45 17.68
C VAL A 60 3.07 10.79 18.35
N ILE A 61 1.99 10.63 17.59
CA ILE A 61 0.62 10.90 18.01
C ILE A 61 -0.14 9.57 18.00
N VAL A 62 -0.73 9.18 19.13
CA VAL A 62 -1.52 7.95 19.24
C VAL A 62 -3.00 8.30 19.30
N ILE A 63 -3.78 7.64 18.47
CA ILE A 63 -5.25 7.64 18.50
C ILE A 63 -5.67 6.22 18.82
N ASP A 64 -6.39 6.05 19.95
CA ASP A 64 -6.95 4.78 20.36
C ASP A 64 -8.44 4.75 20.01
N GLN A 65 -8.89 3.71 19.32
CA GLN A 65 -10.29 3.55 18.90
C GLN A 65 -10.74 2.09 19.05
N GLU A 66 -12.04 1.88 19.15
CA GLU A 66 -12.62 0.54 18.98
C GLU A 66 -12.33 0.01 17.57
N ASN A 67 -12.20 -1.32 17.43
CA ASN A 67 -11.89 -1.93 16.14
C ASN A 67 -13.00 -1.67 15.10
N GLN A 68 -12.64 -0.94 14.06
CA GLN A 68 -13.50 -0.59 12.93
C GLN A 68 -12.88 -0.94 11.57
N GLY A 69 -11.69 -1.53 11.59
CA GLY A 69 -10.96 -1.96 10.40
C GLY A 69 -10.01 -0.91 9.84
N VAL A 70 -9.04 -1.40 9.06
CA VAL A 70 -7.90 -0.63 8.54
C VAL A 70 -8.32 0.61 7.73
N SER A 71 -9.42 0.54 7.00
CA SER A 71 -9.96 1.67 6.22
C SER A 71 -10.33 2.85 7.10
N ILE A 72 -11.06 2.59 8.18
CA ILE A 72 -11.50 3.63 9.12
C ILE A 72 -10.29 4.16 9.89
N ALA A 73 -9.38 3.29 10.31
CA ALA A 73 -8.14 3.70 10.96
C ALA A 73 -7.33 4.66 10.07
N ARG A 74 -7.12 4.33 8.79
CA ARG A 74 -6.43 5.22 7.85
C ARG A 74 -7.19 6.53 7.61
N ASN A 75 -8.52 6.49 7.48
CA ASN A 75 -9.32 7.69 7.30
C ASN A 75 -9.25 8.62 8.53
N ASN A 76 -9.25 8.07 9.74
CA ASN A 76 -9.06 8.84 10.98
C ASN A 76 -7.67 9.48 11.03
N GLY A 77 -6.63 8.76 10.57
CA GLY A 77 -5.29 9.31 10.40
C GLY A 77 -5.24 10.46 9.39
N ILE A 78 -5.90 10.32 8.23
CA ILE A 78 -6.02 11.40 7.24
C ILE A 78 -6.64 12.65 7.87
N ASN A 79 -7.74 12.50 8.58
CA ASN A 79 -8.46 13.62 9.20
C ASN A 79 -7.60 14.34 10.27
N LYS A 80 -6.65 13.65 10.90
CA LYS A 80 -5.73 14.23 11.88
C LYS A 80 -4.51 14.90 11.26
N ALA A 81 -4.17 14.54 10.03
CA ALA A 81 -2.94 14.95 9.36
C ALA A 81 -2.86 16.47 9.11
N GLN A 82 -1.74 17.09 9.51
CA GLN A 82 -1.47 18.52 9.37
C GLN A 82 -0.36 18.82 8.34
N GLY A 83 0.41 17.80 7.94
CA GLY A 83 1.52 17.96 7.00
C GLY A 83 1.10 18.37 5.60
N ASP A 84 1.99 19.03 4.87
CA ASP A 84 1.79 19.39 3.47
C ASP A 84 1.57 18.17 2.57
N TYR A 85 2.17 17.05 2.97
CA TYR A 85 2.06 15.75 2.32
C TYR A 85 1.69 14.65 3.32
N ILE A 86 1.04 13.60 2.84
CA ILE A 86 0.62 12.43 3.61
C ILE A 86 1.27 11.18 3.02
N GLY A 87 1.88 10.36 3.88
CA GLY A 87 2.35 9.01 3.58
C GLY A 87 1.67 7.97 4.46
N PHE A 88 1.65 6.72 4.01
CA PHE A 88 1.14 5.58 4.76
C PHE A 88 2.26 4.58 4.99
N VAL A 89 2.26 3.92 6.15
CA VAL A 89 3.19 2.82 6.46
C VAL A 89 2.41 1.74 7.18
N ASP A 90 2.51 0.51 6.68
CA ASP A 90 1.90 -0.63 7.36
C ASP A 90 2.74 -1.02 8.59
N PRO A 91 2.12 -1.40 9.72
CA PRO A 91 2.79 -1.50 11.01
C PRO A 91 3.71 -2.73 11.15
N ASP A 92 3.67 -3.64 10.18
CA ASP A 92 4.59 -4.78 10.08
C ASP A 92 5.76 -4.55 9.11
N ASP A 93 5.79 -3.40 8.43
CA ASP A 93 6.82 -2.99 7.50
C ASP A 93 7.81 -1.99 8.12
N TRP A 94 8.86 -1.61 7.37
CA TRP A 94 9.77 -0.53 7.76
C TRP A 94 10.32 0.20 6.55
N VAL A 95 10.80 1.41 6.78
CA VAL A 95 11.26 2.31 5.72
C VAL A 95 12.75 2.64 5.83
N GLU A 96 13.37 3.03 4.71
CA GLU A 96 14.75 3.51 4.73
C GLU A 96 14.84 4.87 5.45
N PRO A 97 15.95 5.15 6.16
CA PRO A 97 16.07 6.36 7.00
C PRO A 97 15.86 7.69 6.27
N ASN A 98 16.01 7.71 4.96
CA ASN A 98 15.90 8.91 4.13
C ASN A 98 14.66 8.90 3.20
N MET A 99 13.70 7.96 3.41
CA MET A 99 12.55 7.83 2.53
C MET A 99 11.76 9.13 2.43
N PHE A 100 11.26 9.63 3.54
CA PHE A 100 10.37 10.81 3.53
C PHE A 100 11.12 12.08 3.13
N LYS A 101 12.42 12.20 3.44
CA LYS A 101 13.25 13.31 2.95
C LYS A 101 13.32 13.30 1.42
N ILE A 102 13.66 12.18 0.82
CA ILE A 102 13.81 12.05 -0.64
C ILE A 102 12.49 12.33 -1.36
N LEU A 103 11.38 11.74 -0.85
CA LEU A 103 10.07 11.92 -1.46
C LEU A 103 9.60 13.37 -1.33
N TYR A 104 9.75 13.97 -0.15
CA TYR A 104 9.36 15.36 0.10
C TYR A 104 10.16 16.34 -0.76
N GLU A 105 11.50 16.24 -0.78
CA GLU A 105 12.36 17.09 -1.62
C GLU A 105 11.98 16.96 -3.11
N LYS A 106 11.68 15.74 -3.56
CA LYS A 106 11.21 15.49 -4.92
C LYS A 106 9.87 16.16 -5.17
N ALA A 107 8.91 16.01 -4.26
CA ALA A 107 7.58 16.60 -4.35
C ALA A 107 7.63 18.12 -4.42
N VAL A 108 8.39 18.76 -3.52
CA VAL A 108 8.54 20.22 -3.48
C VAL A 108 9.25 20.75 -4.73
N LYS A 109 10.35 20.10 -5.15
CA LYS A 109 11.11 20.50 -6.33
C LYS A 109 10.28 20.47 -7.61
N THR A 110 9.35 19.51 -7.71
CA THR A 110 8.57 19.30 -8.94
C THR A 110 7.13 19.85 -8.84
N GLY A 111 6.66 20.20 -7.63
CA GLY A 111 5.30 20.68 -7.38
C GLY A 111 4.20 19.62 -7.61
N VAL A 112 4.57 18.33 -7.66
CA VAL A 112 3.63 17.26 -8.03
C VAL A 112 2.68 16.88 -6.90
N ASP A 113 1.56 16.28 -7.31
CA ASP A 113 0.53 15.80 -6.39
C ASP A 113 0.88 14.45 -5.76
N ILE A 114 1.62 13.58 -6.49
CA ILE A 114 2.04 12.26 -6.01
C ILE A 114 3.50 12.00 -6.38
N VAL A 115 4.26 11.51 -5.40
CA VAL A 115 5.59 10.91 -5.63
C VAL A 115 5.51 9.44 -5.29
N GLU A 116 5.95 8.56 -6.20
CA GLU A 116 6.00 7.11 -5.98
C GLU A 116 7.44 6.62 -5.97
N CYS A 117 7.80 5.72 -5.02
CA CYS A 117 9.11 5.07 -4.97
C CYS A 117 9.03 3.55 -5.16
N ASP A 118 10.20 2.93 -5.27
CA ASP A 118 10.31 1.48 -5.26
C ASP A 118 10.31 0.91 -3.85
N TYR A 119 10.01 -0.39 -3.76
CA TYR A 119 10.03 -1.17 -2.53
C TYR A 119 10.76 -2.49 -2.74
N ARG A 120 11.16 -3.12 -1.63
CA ARG A 120 11.66 -4.50 -1.65
C ARG A 120 10.77 -5.40 -0.81
N MET A 121 10.64 -6.64 -1.23
CA MET A 121 9.98 -7.69 -0.47
C MET A 121 10.99 -8.39 0.42
N VAL A 122 10.66 -8.53 1.71
CA VAL A 122 11.48 -9.21 2.71
C VAL A 122 10.68 -10.37 3.28
N PHE A 123 11.22 -11.58 3.22
CA PHE A 123 10.54 -12.77 3.72
C PHE A 123 10.92 -13.04 5.17
N GLU A 124 9.92 -13.26 6.04
CA GLU A 124 10.13 -13.71 7.41
C GLU A 124 10.72 -15.13 7.39
N ASN A 125 11.74 -15.38 8.25
CA ASN A 125 12.39 -16.69 8.39
C ASN A 125 13.01 -17.30 7.12
N SER A 126 13.64 -16.49 6.31
CA SER A 126 14.37 -16.96 5.12
C SER A 126 15.71 -17.66 5.42
N THR A 127 15.81 -18.44 6.50
CA THR A 127 16.98 -19.30 6.77
C THR A 127 17.22 -20.33 5.66
N LYS A 128 16.25 -20.56 4.78
CA LYS A 128 16.37 -21.43 3.59
C LYS A 128 16.39 -20.68 2.25
N ILE A 129 16.15 -19.38 2.24
CA ILE A 129 16.33 -18.52 1.06
C ILE A 129 17.49 -17.58 1.36
N LYS A 130 18.69 -18.14 1.50
CA LYS A 130 19.91 -17.36 1.67
C LYS A 130 19.96 -16.28 0.60
N ASN A 131 19.89 -15.00 1.04
CA ASN A 131 20.23 -13.81 0.25
C ASN A 131 19.39 -13.49 -1.00
N ARG A 132 18.13 -13.91 -1.10
CA ARG A 132 17.24 -13.39 -2.13
C ARG A 132 16.36 -12.27 -1.58
N THR A 133 16.94 -11.09 -1.45
CA THR A 133 16.19 -9.84 -1.49
C THR A 133 15.59 -9.76 -2.90
N LEU A 134 14.35 -10.16 -3.04
CA LEU A 134 13.63 -9.97 -4.31
C LEU A 134 13.28 -8.49 -4.38
N PHE A 135 13.96 -7.76 -5.24
CA PHE A 135 13.61 -6.41 -5.57
C PHE A 135 12.25 -6.45 -6.29
N GLY A 136 11.19 -6.28 -5.50
CA GLY A 136 9.84 -6.14 -6.03
C GLY A 136 9.67 -4.75 -6.58
N SER A 137 10.17 -4.49 -7.74
CA SER A 137 9.93 -3.19 -8.33
C SER A 137 9.69 -3.27 -9.78
N LEU A 138 10.23 -4.22 -10.36
CA LEU A 138 10.78 -3.96 -11.67
C LEU A 138 9.93 -4.50 -12.80
N HIS A 139 8.93 -5.33 -12.54
CA HIS A 139 8.23 -5.98 -13.63
C HIS A 139 6.96 -5.27 -14.11
N THR A 140 6.30 -4.48 -13.28
CA THR A 140 5.08 -3.76 -13.70
C THR A 140 5.41 -2.45 -14.41
N TRP A 141 6.37 -1.67 -13.90
CA TRP A 141 6.72 -0.38 -14.49
C TRP A 141 7.83 -0.45 -15.54
N LYS A 142 8.68 -1.50 -15.59
CA LYS A 142 9.65 -1.69 -16.69
C LYS A 142 9.01 -1.92 -18.06
N LYS A 143 7.76 -2.35 -18.11
CA LYS A 143 7.01 -2.39 -19.38
C LYS A 143 6.62 -1.00 -19.87
N PHE A 144 6.74 0.01 -19.00
CA PHE A 144 6.41 1.39 -19.33
C PHE A 144 7.61 2.26 -19.09
N PRO A 145 8.19 2.86 -20.14
CA PRO A 145 9.33 3.76 -20.02
C PRO A 145 8.87 5.10 -19.42
N ILE A 146 8.46 5.09 -18.15
CA ILE A 146 8.40 6.34 -17.40
C ILE A 146 9.85 6.68 -17.09
N ALA A 147 10.38 7.64 -17.84
CA ALA A 147 11.71 8.15 -17.56
C ALA A 147 11.76 8.64 -16.12
N CYS A 148 12.82 8.25 -15.40
CA CYS A 148 13.07 8.72 -14.03
C CYS A 148 12.94 10.25 -13.98
N GLY A 149 12.09 10.74 -13.06
CA GLY A 149 11.86 12.17 -12.88
C GLY A 149 10.94 12.83 -13.90
N LYS A 150 10.41 12.12 -14.89
CA LYS A 150 9.36 12.65 -15.76
C LYS A 150 8.08 12.84 -14.97
N ILE A 151 7.47 14.02 -15.11
CA ILE A 151 6.15 14.31 -14.57
C ILE A 151 5.11 13.80 -15.57
N PHE A 152 4.12 13.08 -15.10
CA PHE A 152 3.05 12.51 -15.90
C PHE A 152 1.70 12.56 -15.15
N ASP A 153 0.61 12.32 -15.86
CA ASP A 153 -0.72 12.10 -15.32
C ASP A 153 -1.26 10.71 -15.73
N TRP A 154 -2.47 10.39 -15.30
CA TRP A 154 -3.10 9.11 -15.63
C TRP A 154 -3.28 8.88 -17.14
N LYS A 155 -3.39 9.93 -17.96
CA LYS A 155 -3.56 9.81 -19.41
C LYS A 155 -2.32 9.24 -20.09
N TYR A 156 -1.15 9.56 -19.54
CA TYR A 156 0.11 8.98 -20.00
C TYR A 156 0.18 7.48 -19.76
N VAL A 157 -0.42 7.00 -18.66
CA VAL A 157 -0.45 5.59 -18.27
C VAL A 157 -1.82 4.95 -18.48
N LYS A 158 -2.66 5.52 -19.36
CA LYS A 158 -4.07 5.17 -19.55
C LYS A 158 -4.31 3.66 -19.74
N THR A 159 -3.55 3.00 -20.60
CA THR A 159 -3.70 1.57 -20.87
C THR A 159 -3.26 0.69 -19.71
N GLN A 160 -2.54 1.25 -18.77
CA GLN A 160 -1.92 0.60 -17.61
C GLN A 160 -2.63 0.87 -16.30
N VAL A 161 -3.56 1.83 -16.27
CA VAL A 161 -4.30 2.22 -15.06
C VAL A 161 -4.87 1.01 -14.32
N PHE A 162 -5.32 -0.01 -15.05
CA PHE A 162 -5.88 -1.21 -14.43
C PHE A 162 -4.91 -2.41 -14.35
N ASN A 163 -3.85 -2.44 -15.17
CA ASN A 163 -2.90 -3.57 -15.24
C ASN A 163 -1.55 -3.25 -14.60
N GLY A 164 -1.20 -1.99 -14.50
CA GLY A 164 0.11 -1.53 -14.05
C GLY A 164 0.07 -0.62 -12.84
N LEU A 165 -1.13 -0.18 -12.42
CA LEU A 165 -1.25 0.62 -11.22
C LEU A 165 -0.91 -0.25 -10.01
N ARG A 166 0.12 0.13 -9.29
CA ARG A 166 0.41 -0.49 -8.00
C ARG A 166 -0.74 -0.14 -7.06
N CYS A 167 -1.37 -1.16 -6.49
CA CYS A 167 -2.52 -0.98 -5.60
C CYS A 167 -2.13 -0.46 -4.22
N MET A 168 -0.84 -0.56 -3.86
CA MET A 168 -0.36 -0.17 -2.56
C MET A 168 -0.35 1.35 -2.39
N VAL A 169 -0.64 1.78 -1.17
CA VAL A 169 -0.64 3.19 -0.80
C VAL A 169 0.66 3.62 -0.14
N TRP A 170 1.40 2.68 0.45
CA TRP A 170 2.54 2.91 1.32
C TRP A 170 3.86 3.27 0.60
N ASN A 171 3.99 3.05 -0.68
CA ASN A 171 5.18 3.47 -1.45
C ASN A 171 5.03 4.84 -2.12
N ARG A 172 4.09 5.66 -1.62
CA ARG A 172 3.75 6.97 -2.17
C ARG A 172 3.72 8.05 -1.11
N LEU A 173 3.96 9.27 -1.58
CA LEU A 173 3.71 10.49 -0.84
C LEU A 173 2.66 11.30 -1.61
N TYR A 174 1.57 11.65 -0.94
CA TYR A 174 0.42 12.35 -1.52
C TYR A 174 0.36 13.78 -1.00
N LYS A 175 0.16 14.75 -1.89
CA LYS A 175 -0.10 16.12 -1.47
C LYS A 175 -1.39 16.17 -0.66
N ARG A 176 -1.37 16.81 0.51
CA ARG A 176 -2.54 16.87 1.40
C ARG A 176 -3.76 17.46 0.70
N SER A 177 -3.59 18.55 -0.06
CA SER A 177 -4.69 19.16 -0.84
C SER A 177 -5.29 18.20 -1.87
N LEU A 178 -4.49 17.31 -2.51
CA LEU A 178 -5.04 16.29 -3.41
C LEU A 178 -6.08 15.43 -2.69
N ILE A 179 -5.79 14.99 -1.46
CA ILE A 179 -6.69 14.12 -0.69
C ILE A 179 -7.94 14.89 -0.27
N PHE A 180 -7.79 16.07 0.32
CA PHE A 180 -8.91 16.84 0.87
C PHE A 180 -9.80 17.46 -0.20
N ASP A 181 -9.23 18.11 -1.22
CA ASP A 181 -9.99 18.78 -2.28
C ASP A 181 -10.80 17.80 -3.14
N ASN A 182 -10.37 16.54 -3.20
CA ASN A 182 -11.05 15.49 -3.96
C ASN A 182 -11.84 14.51 -3.08
N ASN A 183 -11.92 14.75 -1.76
CA ASN A 183 -12.60 13.87 -0.80
C ASN A 183 -12.16 12.40 -0.96
N LEU A 184 -10.84 12.16 -1.04
CA LEU A 184 -10.31 10.81 -1.15
C LEU A 184 -10.39 10.09 0.19
N THR A 185 -11.03 8.93 0.21
CA THR A 185 -11.20 8.10 1.40
C THR A 185 -10.98 6.63 1.08
N PHE A 186 -10.51 5.88 2.06
CA PHE A 186 -10.48 4.42 1.98
C PHE A 186 -11.91 3.89 2.14
N PRO A 187 -12.42 3.07 1.22
CA PRO A 187 -13.71 2.44 1.36
C PRO A 187 -13.66 1.29 2.36
N ASP A 188 -14.74 1.05 3.10
CA ASP A 188 -14.82 -0.06 4.05
C ASP A 188 -14.65 -1.42 3.39
N GLY A 189 -14.03 -2.36 4.12
CA GLY A 189 -13.85 -3.76 3.74
C GLY A 189 -12.56 -4.04 2.98
N LYS A 190 -12.44 -5.25 2.46
CA LYS A 190 -11.21 -5.78 1.88
C LYS A 190 -10.75 -5.04 0.61
N CYS A 191 -9.42 -5.05 0.40
CA CYS A 191 -8.74 -4.46 -0.77
C CYS A 191 -9.06 -2.97 -0.98
N GLU A 192 -9.07 -2.24 0.09
CA GLU A 192 -9.33 -0.81 0.19
C GLU A 192 -8.28 0.04 -0.53
N ASP A 193 -7.04 -0.45 -0.59
CA ASP A 193 -5.89 0.23 -1.17
C ASP A 193 -6.06 0.55 -2.65
N TYR A 194 -6.60 -0.41 -3.42
CA TYR A 194 -6.73 -0.21 -4.86
C TYR A 194 -7.75 0.87 -5.24
N PRO A 195 -8.98 0.88 -4.69
CA PRO A 195 -9.93 1.96 -4.94
C PRO A 195 -9.38 3.33 -4.54
N PHE A 196 -8.73 3.44 -3.37
CA PHE A 196 -8.07 4.68 -2.95
C PHE A 196 -6.97 5.09 -3.94
N SER A 197 -6.07 4.17 -4.29
CA SER A 197 -4.98 4.44 -5.24
C SER A 197 -5.49 4.82 -6.61
N LEU A 198 -6.55 4.18 -7.12
CA LEU A 198 -7.17 4.52 -8.39
C LEU A 198 -7.76 5.93 -8.37
N ASP A 199 -8.55 6.25 -7.34
CA ASP A 199 -9.17 7.57 -7.19
C ASP A 199 -8.09 8.66 -7.08
N ALA A 200 -7.04 8.43 -6.28
CA ALA A 200 -5.92 9.36 -6.14
C ALA A 200 -5.19 9.61 -7.46
N VAL A 201 -4.88 8.56 -8.22
CA VAL A 201 -4.20 8.69 -9.53
C VAL A 201 -5.07 9.40 -10.55
N LEU A 202 -6.38 9.15 -10.58
CA LEU A 202 -7.30 9.82 -11.50
C LEU A 202 -7.56 11.28 -11.12
N SER A 203 -7.45 11.63 -9.82
CA SER A 203 -7.57 13.00 -9.31
C SER A 203 -6.29 13.80 -9.51
N ALA A 204 -5.13 13.15 -9.52
CA ALA A 204 -3.83 13.81 -9.61
C ALA A 204 -3.61 14.46 -11.00
N LYS A 205 -3.17 15.69 -11.00
CA LYS A 205 -2.73 16.43 -12.20
C LYS A 205 -1.29 16.08 -12.57
N SER A 206 -0.51 15.64 -11.59
CA SER A 206 0.93 15.42 -11.76
C SER A 206 1.45 14.34 -10.81
N ILE A 207 2.18 13.39 -11.38
CA ILE A 207 2.79 12.27 -10.68
C ILE A 207 4.25 12.18 -11.11
N VAL A 208 5.14 11.85 -10.19
CA VAL A 208 6.55 11.59 -10.52
C VAL A 208 7.02 10.28 -9.88
N TYR A 209 7.78 9.52 -10.64
CA TYR A 209 8.42 8.31 -10.17
C TYR A 209 9.85 8.57 -9.70
N CYS A 210 10.19 8.04 -8.53
CA CYS A 210 11.51 8.04 -7.91
C CYS A 210 12.04 6.60 -7.86
N PRO A 211 13.01 6.20 -8.70
CA PRO A 211 13.50 4.83 -8.80
C PRO A 211 14.48 4.48 -7.67
N LYS A 212 14.09 4.77 -6.44
CA LYS A 212 14.84 4.40 -5.22
C LYS A 212 14.00 3.42 -4.41
N THR A 213 14.63 2.34 -3.97
CA THR A 213 14.00 1.35 -3.10
C THR A 213 14.05 1.87 -1.67
N LEU A 214 12.92 2.42 -1.20
CA LEU A 214 12.84 3.13 0.07
C LEU A 214 11.91 2.47 1.09
N TYR A 215 11.10 1.51 0.66
CA TYR A 215 10.15 0.79 1.50
C TYR A 215 10.50 -0.70 1.57
N ASN A 216 10.37 -1.31 2.75
CA ASN A 216 10.64 -2.72 2.99
C ASN A 216 9.34 -3.41 3.40
N TYR A 217 8.75 -4.14 2.45
CA TYR A 217 7.51 -4.88 2.62
C TYR A 217 7.79 -6.27 3.19
N LEU A 218 7.26 -6.56 4.40
CA LEU A 218 7.44 -7.84 5.06
C LEU A 218 6.41 -8.87 4.57
N ILE A 219 6.90 -9.97 4.03
CA ILE A 219 6.08 -11.12 3.67
C ILE A 219 6.16 -12.15 4.80
N ARG A 220 5.06 -12.32 5.53
CA ARG A 220 4.97 -13.24 6.67
C ARG A 220 3.76 -14.16 6.57
N PHE A 221 3.86 -15.36 7.14
CA PHE A 221 2.69 -16.23 7.27
C PHE A 221 1.67 -15.59 8.22
N GLY A 222 0.39 -15.59 7.79
CA GLY A 222 -0.70 -14.98 8.57
C GLY A 222 -0.97 -13.51 8.28
N SER A 223 -0.20 -12.87 7.37
CA SER A 223 -0.61 -11.54 6.86
C SER A 223 -1.92 -11.63 6.08
N LEU A 224 -2.67 -10.53 6.03
CA LEU A 224 -3.91 -10.45 5.22
C LEU A 224 -3.68 -10.85 3.77
N SER A 225 -2.47 -10.61 3.25
CA SER A 225 -2.04 -10.95 1.89
C SER A 225 -1.76 -12.44 1.65
N ILE A 226 -1.59 -13.26 2.71
CA ILE A 226 -1.21 -14.68 2.63
C ILE A 226 -2.13 -15.57 3.48
N ARG A 227 -3.36 -15.16 3.75
CA ARG A 227 -4.32 -16.05 4.41
C ARG A 227 -4.61 -17.24 3.50
N GLU A 228 -4.46 -18.46 4.05
CA GLU A 228 -5.04 -19.65 3.43
C GLU A 228 -6.55 -19.42 3.40
N ASP A 229 -7.18 -19.52 2.21
CA ASP A 229 -8.62 -19.43 2.03
C ASP A 229 -9.30 -20.62 2.74
N THR A 230 -9.37 -20.60 4.06
CA THR A 230 -10.07 -21.62 4.87
C THR A 230 -11.55 -21.35 4.96
N VAL A 231 -11.99 -20.14 4.59
CA VAL A 231 -13.41 -19.78 4.51
C VAL A 231 -13.76 -19.62 3.04
N GLN A 232 -14.69 -20.43 2.53
CA GLN A 232 -15.38 -20.20 1.25
C GLN A 232 -16.26 -18.94 1.40
N GLU A 233 -15.64 -17.78 1.55
CA GLU A 233 -16.34 -16.51 1.40
C GLU A 233 -16.86 -16.42 -0.03
N ASP A 234 -18.05 -15.88 -0.21
CA ASP A 234 -18.66 -15.71 -1.52
C ASP A 234 -17.84 -14.74 -2.38
N LYS A 235 -16.83 -15.30 -3.08
CA LYS A 235 -15.92 -14.56 -3.97
C LYS A 235 -16.69 -13.73 -4.99
N THR A 236 -17.89 -14.19 -5.38
CA THR A 236 -18.73 -13.46 -6.34
C THR A 236 -19.30 -12.18 -5.74
N LYS A 237 -19.56 -12.17 -4.44
CA LYS A 237 -20.03 -10.99 -3.70
C LYS A 237 -18.91 -9.97 -3.56
N GLU A 238 -17.70 -10.41 -3.21
CA GLU A 238 -16.53 -9.52 -3.10
C GLU A 238 -16.18 -8.89 -4.46
N ASP A 239 -16.15 -9.66 -5.53
CA ASP A 239 -15.90 -9.15 -6.89
C ASP A 239 -16.97 -8.13 -7.33
N ARG A 240 -18.24 -8.34 -6.98
CA ARG A 240 -19.31 -7.36 -7.25
C ARG A 240 -19.12 -6.05 -6.49
N ILE A 241 -18.78 -6.13 -5.19
CA ILE A 241 -18.52 -4.94 -4.37
C ILE A 241 -17.34 -4.16 -4.94
N TYR A 242 -16.25 -4.85 -5.24
CA TYR A 242 -15.06 -4.25 -5.82
C TYR A 242 -15.35 -3.57 -7.16
N ARG A 243 -16.05 -4.27 -8.07
CA ARG A 243 -16.48 -3.69 -9.36
C ARG A 243 -17.36 -2.46 -9.17
N ALA A 244 -18.26 -2.48 -8.22
CA ALA A 244 -19.13 -1.34 -7.92
C ALA A 244 -18.31 -0.12 -7.44
N ARG A 245 -17.27 -0.35 -6.62
CA ARG A 245 -16.34 0.72 -6.17
C ARG A 245 -15.59 1.34 -7.35
N VAL A 246 -14.99 0.50 -8.21
CA VAL A 246 -14.29 1.00 -9.42
C VAL A 246 -15.24 1.79 -10.31
N LEU A 247 -16.45 1.29 -10.57
CA LEU A 247 -17.44 2.01 -11.37
C LEU A 247 -17.85 3.35 -10.77
N ARG A 248 -17.97 3.43 -9.43
CA ARG A 248 -18.26 4.69 -8.73
C ARG A 248 -17.13 5.70 -8.94
N ILE A 249 -15.88 5.27 -8.85
CA ILE A 249 -14.70 6.12 -9.10
C ILE A 249 -14.70 6.61 -10.55
N LEU A 250 -14.90 5.71 -11.53
CA LEU A 250 -14.96 6.10 -12.94
C LEU A 250 -16.10 7.09 -13.23
N LYS A 251 -17.24 6.94 -12.58
CA LYS A 251 -18.36 7.91 -12.66
C LYS A 251 -17.98 9.27 -12.06
N LYS A 252 -17.36 9.29 -10.88
CA LYS A 252 -16.87 10.50 -10.21
C LYS A 252 -15.99 11.34 -11.14
N HIS A 253 -15.12 10.67 -11.92
CA HIS A 253 -14.21 11.33 -12.86
C HIS A 253 -14.77 11.52 -14.29
N ASN A 254 -16.03 11.15 -14.55
CA ASN A 254 -16.63 11.17 -15.90
C ASN A 254 -15.88 10.30 -16.94
N LEU A 255 -15.18 9.26 -16.49
CA LEU A 255 -14.31 8.39 -17.29
C LEU A 255 -14.93 7.02 -17.64
N THR A 256 -16.22 6.82 -17.33
CA THR A 256 -16.87 5.52 -17.54
C THR A 256 -16.82 5.09 -19.00
N LYS A 257 -17.15 5.97 -19.94
CA LYS A 257 -17.12 5.66 -21.38
C LYS A 257 -15.70 5.35 -21.88
N GLU A 258 -14.71 6.03 -21.33
CA GLU A 258 -13.32 5.96 -21.78
C GLU A 258 -12.58 4.75 -21.19
N LEU A 259 -12.78 4.44 -19.91
CA LEU A 259 -11.98 3.46 -19.19
C LEU A 259 -12.71 2.14 -18.91
N LEU A 260 -14.04 2.06 -19.00
CA LEU A 260 -14.78 0.84 -18.71
C LEU A 260 -14.40 -0.33 -19.63
N GLY A 261 -14.15 -0.05 -20.91
CA GLY A 261 -13.70 -1.05 -21.88
C GLY A 261 -12.34 -1.64 -21.49
N LEU A 262 -11.41 -0.78 -21.07
CA LEU A 262 -10.08 -1.20 -20.57
C LEU A 262 -10.19 -2.02 -19.28
N TYR A 263 -11.03 -1.58 -18.35
CA TYR A 263 -11.28 -2.30 -17.10
C TYR A 263 -11.85 -3.70 -17.36
N ASN A 264 -12.88 -3.82 -18.20
CA ASN A 264 -13.48 -5.11 -18.55
C ASN A 264 -12.48 -6.04 -19.28
N LYS A 265 -11.64 -5.48 -20.18
CA LYS A 265 -10.57 -6.22 -20.85
C LYS A 265 -9.55 -6.75 -19.84
N THR A 266 -9.20 -5.96 -18.84
CA THR A 266 -8.32 -6.38 -17.75
C THR A 266 -8.93 -7.52 -16.96
N LEU A 267 -10.19 -7.40 -16.54
CA LEU A 267 -10.89 -8.47 -15.82
C LEU A 267 -10.93 -9.77 -16.64
N SER A 268 -11.21 -9.67 -17.93
CA SER A 268 -11.25 -10.86 -18.81
C SER A 268 -9.89 -11.52 -19.01
N SER A 269 -8.79 -10.75 -18.94
CA SER A 269 -7.42 -11.28 -19.05
C SER A 269 -6.99 -12.12 -17.85
N TYR A 270 -7.65 -11.97 -16.71
CA TYR A 270 -7.40 -12.77 -15.50
C TYR A 270 -8.08 -14.17 -15.55
N GLY A 271 -8.88 -14.44 -16.56
CA GLY A 271 -9.53 -15.74 -16.79
C GLY A 271 -10.64 -16.06 -15.78
N LYS A 272 -10.81 -17.37 -15.45
CA LYS A 272 -11.79 -17.84 -14.48
C LYS A 272 -11.42 -17.55 -13.02
N ASN A 273 -10.18 -17.12 -12.76
CA ASN A 273 -9.75 -16.73 -11.41
C ASN A 273 -10.23 -15.32 -11.11
N SER A 274 -10.64 -15.08 -9.86
CA SER A 274 -11.01 -13.74 -9.45
C SER A 274 -9.82 -12.77 -9.55
N PHE A 275 -10.09 -11.47 -9.68
CA PHE A 275 -9.05 -10.44 -9.68
C PHE A 275 -8.13 -10.57 -8.44
N PHE A 276 -8.73 -10.89 -7.28
CA PHE A 276 -8.00 -11.10 -6.03
C PHE A 276 -7.09 -12.33 -6.05
N GLU A 277 -7.51 -13.44 -6.67
CA GLU A 277 -6.67 -14.63 -6.82
C GLU A 277 -5.41 -14.37 -7.63
N ASN A 278 -5.43 -13.41 -8.55
CA ASN A 278 -4.27 -13.02 -9.34
C ASN A 278 -3.36 -12.01 -8.63
N ILE A 279 -3.88 -11.26 -7.67
CA ILE A 279 -3.09 -10.34 -6.85
C ILE A 279 -2.57 -11.05 -5.61
N PHE A 280 -3.43 -11.81 -4.93
CA PHE A 280 -3.10 -12.51 -3.69
C PHE A 280 -3.66 -13.92 -3.73
N SER A 281 -2.84 -14.94 -3.81
CA SER A 281 -3.28 -16.33 -3.66
C SER A 281 -2.19 -17.20 -3.06
N CYS A 282 -2.62 -18.15 -2.24
CA CYS A 282 -1.79 -19.23 -1.76
C CYS A 282 -2.44 -20.55 -2.16
N LYS A 283 -1.88 -21.26 -3.13
CA LYS A 283 -2.38 -22.58 -3.56
C LYS A 283 -1.33 -23.64 -3.29
N THR A 284 -1.75 -24.76 -2.72
CA THR A 284 -0.86 -25.94 -2.60
C THR A 284 -1.04 -26.80 -3.84
N SER A 285 0.05 -27.12 -4.52
CA SER A 285 0.07 -28.04 -5.65
C SER A 285 1.08 -29.18 -5.39
N ILE A 286 0.78 -30.35 -5.88
CA ILE A 286 1.73 -31.49 -5.83
C ILE A 286 2.42 -31.52 -7.20
N LEU A 287 3.74 -31.32 -7.22
CA LEU A 287 4.54 -31.47 -8.42
C LEU A 287 5.64 -32.52 -8.13
N ASN A 288 5.69 -33.57 -8.92
CA ASN A 288 6.66 -34.67 -8.76
C ASN A 288 6.68 -35.29 -7.35
N GLY A 289 5.51 -35.52 -6.74
CA GLY A 289 5.37 -36.10 -5.41
C GLY A 289 5.77 -35.18 -4.24
N LYS A 290 6.06 -33.90 -4.50
CA LYS A 290 6.38 -32.90 -3.46
C LYS A 290 5.27 -31.86 -3.37
N ASN A 291 4.88 -31.56 -2.14
CA ASN A 291 3.95 -30.45 -1.87
C ASN A 291 4.66 -29.11 -2.14
N LEU A 292 4.24 -28.42 -3.20
CA LEU A 292 4.69 -27.06 -3.51
C LEU A 292 3.57 -26.07 -3.13
N LYS A 293 3.89 -25.10 -2.29
CA LYS A 293 3.02 -23.95 -2.08
C LYS A 293 3.29 -22.93 -3.19
N ARG A 294 2.27 -22.63 -3.94
CA ARG A 294 2.26 -21.56 -4.93
C ARG A 294 1.66 -20.31 -4.28
N ILE A 295 2.48 -19.30 -4.06
CA ILE A 295 2.07 -18.02 -3.46
C ILE A 295 2.10 -16.97 -4.55
N THR A 296 0.98 -16.31 -4.80
CA THR A 296 0.92 -15.13 -5.68
C THR A 296 0.70 -13.90 -4.83
N ILE A 297 1.60 -12.92 -4.96
CA ILE A 297 1.54 -11.64 -4.26
C ILE A 297 1.69 -10.56 -5.32
N LEU A 298 0.71 -9.66 -5.40
CA LEU A 298 0.72 -8.56 -6.36
C LEU A 298 0.95 -9.01 -7.81
N GLY A 299 0.38 -10.16 -8.18
CA GLY A 299 0.52 -10.75 -9.52
C GLY A 299 1.85 -11.49 -9.77
N ILE A 300 2.77 -11.51 -8.80
CA ILE A 300 4.02 -12.27 -8.87
C ILE A 300 3.83 -13.62 -8.19
N THR A 301 4.08 -14.70 -8.91
CA THR A 301 3.91 -16.06 -8.39
C THR A 301 5.26 -16.65 -7.94
N PHE A 302 5.30 -17.12 -6.70
CA PHE A 302 6.42 -17.82 -6.09
C PHE A 302 6.08 -19.30 -5.91
N HIS A 303 7.07 -20.17 -6.10
CA HIS A 303 6.96 -21.59 -5.80
C HIS A 303 7.85 -21.92 -4.60
N ILE A 304 7.23 -22.29 -3.48
CA ILE A 304 7.95 -22.66 -2.25
C ILE A 304 7.80 -24.17 -2.06
N GLY A 305 8.91 -24.93 -2.25
CA GLY A 305 8.94 -26.35 -1.99
C GLY A 305 9.20 -26.63 -0.51
N ARG A 306 8.43 -27.52 0.14
CA ARG A 306 8.90 -28.20 1.35
C ARG A 306 9.81 -29.36 0.92
N LYS A 307 11.04 -29.40 1.47
CA LYS A 307 11.87 -30.60 1.42
C LYS A 307 11.27 -31.70 2.26
#